data_5ee0001bb5056961cd983a468e2b65f5
#
_entry.id   5ee0001bb5056961cd983a468e2b65f5
#
_cell.length_a   1.000
_cell.length_b   1.000
_cell.length_c   1.000
_cell.angle_alpha   90.00
_cell.angle_beta   90.00
_cell.angle_gamma   90.00
#
_symmetry.space_group_name_H-M   'P 1'
#
loop_
_entity.id
_entity.type
_entity.pdbx_description
1 polymer ?
#
loop_
_entity_poly.entity_id
_entity_poly.type
_entity_poly.pdbx_seq_one_letter_code
_entity_poly.pdbx_strand_id
1 'polypeptide(L)'
;MKKLHGILMLLLSSVLLVSCQANKNENKDQNKEQTTQNESNKQEDSKKKEEANKKDSDSSNKSSSSTNIKTEDTQVIGSDEYGYVKVPKSWVNFKDINGGNDIQSSDTSAYNVVTLNIFRPSQLGISEAEYASIDPKLVANSVYTKHKNSQLFEKMSGTKSKIGGYDAYVVNSITTTGKYFVTYIFKADDGKIHYTSLEGTKDTLLEIIPLVEESWSLKK
;
A
#
# COMPACT_ATOMS: atom_id res chain seq x y z
N MET A 1 -0.26 9.59 -38.58
CA MET A 1 -0.14 9.56 -37.11
C MET A 1 -1.51 9.16 -36.55
N LYS A 2 -1.72 7.85 -36.34
CA LYS A 2 -2.97 7.29 -35.80
C LYS A 2 -2.84 7.22 -34.27
N LYS A 3 -3.73 7.91 -33.56
CA LYS A 3 -3.80 7.92 -32.10
C LYS A 3 -4.24 6.54 -31.62
N LEU A 4 -3.32 5.81 -31.03
CA LEU A 4 -3.58 4.54 -30.36
C LEU A 4 -4.14 4.84 -28.96
N HIS A 5 -5.47 4.89 -28.86
CA HIS A 5 -6.14 4.88 -27.56
C HIS A 5 -6.39 3.41 -27.20
N GLY A 6 -5.35 2.77 -26.69
CA GLY A 6 -5.48 1.46 -26.08
C GLY A 6 -6.10 1.64 -24.68
N ILE A 7 -7.33 1.21 -24.52
CA ILE A 7 -7.99 1.08 -23.22
C ILE A 7 -7.27 -0.07 -22.50
N LEU A 8 -6.41 0.29 -21.56
CA LEU A 8 -5.74 -0.65 -20.65
C LEU A 8 -6.79 -1.17 -19.65
N MET A 9 -7.55 -2.20 -20.06
CA MET A 9 -8.37 -2.97 -19.14
C MET A 9 -7.45 -3.91 -18.33
N LEU A 10 -6.98 -3.43 -17.20
CA LEU A 10 -6.27 -4.23 -16.23
C LEU A 10 -7.25 -5.16 -15.52
N LEU A 11 -7.38 -6.38 -16.02
CA LEU A 11 -7.94 -7.50 -15.26
C LEU A 11 -6.84 -7.99 -14.29
N LEU A 12 -6.62 -7.26 -13.22
CA LEU A 12 -5.93 -7.82 -12.06
C LEU A 12 -6.94 -8.70 -11.32
N SER A 13 -6.91 -9.99 -11.64
CA SER A 13 -7.61 -11.01 -10.86
C SER A 13 -7.11 -10.97 -9.42
N SER A 14 -7.99 -10.49 -8.57
CA SER A 14 -8.22 -10.83 -7.17
C SER A 14 -7.01 -11.22 -6.30
N VAL A 15 -6.40 -10.24 -5.65
CA VAL A 15 -5.98 -10.45 -4.27
C VAL A 15 -7.11 -9.89 -3.40
N LEU A 16 -8.13 -10.70 -3.18
CA LEU A 16 -9.14 -10.47 -2.15
C LEU A 16 -8.55 -11.07 -0.86
N LEU A 17 -7.99 -10.21 -0.04
CA LEU A 17 -7.79 -10.52 1.37
C LEU A 17 -9.18 -10.60 2.02
N VAL A 18 -9.76 -11.79 2.02
CA VAL A 18 -10.91 -12.09 2.86
C VAL A 18 -10.35 -12.52 4.21
N SER A 19 -10.24 -11.58 5.11
CA SER A 19 -10.03 -11.86 6.52
C SER A 19 -11.37 -12.02 7.22
N CYS A 20 -11.61 -13.24 7.74
CA CYS A 20 -12.48 -13.63 8.85
C CYS A 20 -13.88 -13.01 8.94
N GLN A 21 -14.86 -13.76 8.46
CA GLN A 21 -16.22 -13.69 8.98
C GLN A 21 -16.32 -14.47 10.31
N ALA A 22 -16.55 -13.75 11.38
CA ALA A 22 -17.13 -14.35 12.58
C ALA A 22 -18.64 -14.49 12.39
N ASN A 23 -19.08 -15.74 12.39
CA ASN A 23 -20.47 -16.20 12.38
C ASN A 23 -21.28 -15.57 13.52
N LYS A 24 -22.45 -15.01 13.23
CA LYS A 24 -23.58 -15.04 14.16
C LYS A 24 -24.91 -15.05 13.42
N ASN A 25 -25.68 -16.06 13.82
CA ASN A 25 -26.98 -16.52 13.37
C ASN A 25 -28.10 -15.48 13.28
N GLU A 26 -28.94 -15.78 12.34
CA GLU A 26 -30.39 -15.59 12.14
C GLU A 26 -31.21 -14.90 13.26
N ASN A 27 -32.06 -13.92 12.87
CA ASN A 27 -33.49 -14.09 12.92
C ASN A 27 -34.27 -13.10 12.04
N LYS A 28 -35.29 -13.62 11.37
CA LYS A 28 -36.36 -12.98 10.61
C LYS A 28 -37.11 -11.98 11.52
N ASP A 29 -37.54 -10.84 10.99
CA ASP A 29 -38.95 -10.61 10.69
C ASP A 29 -39.21 -9.26 9.98
N GLN A 30 -40.24 -9.31 9.19
CA GLN A 30 -40.84 -8.31 8.32
C GLN A 30 -41.36 -7.07 9.07
N ASN A 31 -41.31 -5.85 8.53
CA ASN A 31 -42.48 -5.16 7.96
C ASN A 31 -42.26 -3.67 7.66
N LYS A 32 -42.66 -3.28 6.46
CA LYS A 32 -43.38 -2.10 5.97
C LYS A 32 -42.98 -0.66 6.36
N GLU A 33 -42.70 0.06 5.26
CA GLU A 33 -43.29 1.34 4.82
C GLU A 33 -43.58 2.45 5.87
N GLN A 34 -42.99 3.62 5.66
CA GLN A 34 -43.73 4.78 5.08
C GLN A 34 -42.87 6.05 5.13
N THR A 35 -42.82 6.69 3.96
CA THR A 35 -42.68 8.07 3.55
C THR A 35 -43.01 9.12 4.63
N THR A 36 -42.25 10.21 4.70
CA THR A 36 -42.72 11.56 4.43
C THR A 36 -41.60 12.61 4.45
N GLN A 37 -41.69 13.49 3.47
CA GLN A 37 -40.98 14.75 3.21
C GLN A 37 -41.17 15.79 4.34
N ASN A 38 -40.21 16.72 4.48
CA ASN A 38 -40.39 18.19 4.32
C ASN A 38 -39.09 18.85 4.76
N GLU A 39 -38.45 19.54 3.91
CA GLU A 39 -38.44 20.96 3.52
C GLU A 39 -38.16 21.95 4.64
N SER A 40 -37.15 22.72 4.34
CA SER A 40 -37.05 24.17 4.31
C SER A 40 -36.39 24.95 5.45
N ASN A 41 -35.43 25.70 4.98
CA ASN A 41 -35.18 27.14 5.19
C ASN A 41 -34.23 27.63 6.27
N LYS A 42 -33.27 28.29 5.71
CA LYS A 42 -32.88 29.74 5.68
C LYS A 42 -31.85 30.15 6.73
N GLN A 43 -30.68 30.56 6.23
CA GLN A 43 -30.12 31.92 6.02
C GLN A 43 -29.90 32.75 7.31
N GLU A 44 -28.70 33.19 7.56
CA GLU A 44 -28.06 34.50 7.39
C GLU A 44 -26.84 34.60 8.33
N ASP A 45 -25.68 34.80 7.82
CA ASP A 45 -24.90 36.04 7.60
C ASP A 45 -24.43 36.77 8.87
N SER A 46 -23.11 36.89 9.03
CA SER A 46 -22.43 38.13 9.43
C SER A 46 -20.91 37.96 9.55
N LYS A 47 -20.29 38.67 8.66
CA LYS A 47 -18.96 39.29 8.56
C LYS A 47 -18.31 39.71 9.88
N LYS A 48 -16.96 39.59 9.91
CA LYS A 48 -15.96 40.65 9.97
C LYS A 48 -14.78 40.36 10.90
N LYS A 49 -13.65 40.44 10.31
CA LYS A 49 -12.43 41.24 10.37
C LYS A 49 -11.30 40.71 11.26
N GLU A 50 -10.18 40.47 10.56
CA GLU A 50 -8.80 40.96 10.65
C GLU A 50 -8.20 41.16 12.05
N GLU A 51 -7.05 40.54 12.32
CA GLU A 51 -5.73 41.18 12.14
C GLU A 51 -4.58 40.19 12.41
N ALA A 52 -3.51 40.48 11.70
CA ALA A 52 -2.24 39.78 11.64
C ALA A 52 -1.48 39.78 12.96
N ASN A 53 -0.72 38.71 13.24
CA ASN A 53 0.62 38.93 13.77
C ASN A 53 1.57 37.77 13.37
N LYS A 54 2.60 38.20 12.69
CA LYS A 54 3.81 37.51 12.29
C LYS A 54 4.66 37.22 13.54
N LYS A 55 5.09 35.97 13.71
CA LYS A 55 6.38 35.74 14.36
C LYS A 55 6.98 34.44 13.89
N ASP A 56 8.07 34.58 13.17
CA ASP A 56 9.05 33.57 12.87
C ASP A 56 9.52 32.88 14.16
N SER A 57 9.55 31.54 14.13
CA SER A 57 10.64 30.83 14.79
C SER A 57 10.80 29.47 14.14
N ASP A 58 11.83 29.41 13.35
CA ASP A 58 12.59 28.26 12.93
C ASP A 58 12.83 27.33 14.13
N SER A 59 12.36 26.10 14.00
CA SER A 59 12.87 25.00 14.79
C SER A 59 12.68 23.72 14.01
N SER A 60 13.64 23.46 13.15
CA SER A 60 13.94 22.16 12.60
C SER A 60 14.25 21.19 13.74
N ASN A 61 13.25 20.51 14.23
CA ASN A 61 13.47 19.33 15.07
C ASN A 61 13.22 18.08 14.21
N LYS A 62 14.28 17.69 13.50
CA LYS A 62 14.41 16.41 12.82
C LYS A 62 14.55 15.35 13.91
N SER A 63 13.42 14.93 14.49
CA SER A 63 13.38 13.75 15.35
C SER A 63 13.45 12.53 14.45
N SER A 64 14.66 12.13 14.10
CA SER A 64 14.93 10.78 13.62
C SER A 64 14.74 9.84 14.81
N SER A 65 13.55 9.30 14.98
CA SER A 65 13.40 8.09 15.79
C SER A 65 14.03 6.95 15.02
N SER A 66 15.35 6.77 15.21
CA SER A 66 16.05 5.59 14.75
C SER A 66 15.44 4.39 15.47
N THR A 67 14.70 3.59 14.75
CA THR A 67 14.23 2.29 15.19
C THR A 67 15.45 1.42 15.50
N ASN A 68 15.60 1.04 16.76
CA ASN A 68 16.70 0.23 17.25
C ASN A 68 16.47 -1.27 17.03
N ILE A 69 15.97 -1.68 15.85
CA ILE A 69 16.05 -3.10 15.50
C ILE A 69 17.50 -3.39 15.17
N LYS A 70 18.20 -4.06 16.07
CA LYS A 70 19.58 -4.42 15.86
C LYS A 70 19.68 -5.42 14.71
N THR A 71 20.70 -5.30 13.87
CA THR A 71 20.91 -6.20 12.72
C THR A 71 20.95 -7.68 13.13
N GLU A 72 21.42 -7.99 14.32
CA GLU A 72 21.47 -9.35 14.92
C GLU A 72 20.09 -9.94 15.20
N ASP A 73 19.05 -9.08 15.33
CA ASP A 73 17.67 -9.48 15.60
C ASP A 73 16.82 -9.57 14.32
N THR A 74 17.47 -9.64 13.16
CA THR A 74 16.82 -9.75 11.87
C THR A 74 17.09 -11.06 11.17
N GLN A 75 16.21 -11.44 10.26
CA GLN A 75 16.36 -12.51 9.29
C GLN A 75 16.14 -11.99 7.89
N VAL A 76 16.71 -12.66 6.89
CA VAL A 76 16.50 -12.35 5.47
C VAL A 76 15.41 -13.24 4.91
N ILE A 77 14.40 -12.63 4.29
CA ILE A 77 13.36 -13.31 3.49
C ILE A 77 13.49 -12.89 2.04
N GLY A 78 13.03 -13.71 1.12
CA GLY A 78 13.07 -13.37 -0.30
C GLY A 78 13.43 -14.53 -1.20
N SER A 79 13.60 -14.22 -2.48
CA SER A 79 14.09 -15.14 -3.51
C SER A 79 14.83 -14.36 -4.60
N ASP A 80 15.59 -15.07 -5.44
CA ASP A 80 16.26 -14.48 -6.61
C ASP A 80 15.27 -13.86 -7.62
N GLU A 81 13.99 -14.26 -7.57
CA GLU A 81 12.97 -13.71 -8.44
C GLU A 81 12.38 -12.40 -7.93
N TYR A 82 12.20 -12.27 -6.60
CA TYR A 82 11.45 -11.15 -5.99
C TYR A 82 12.33 -10.19 -5.19
N GLY A 83 13.63 -10.49 -5.09
CA GLY A 83 14.55 -9.78 -4.20
C GLY A 83 14.46 -10.27 -2.76
N TYR A 84 15.29 -9.68 -1.93
CA TYR A 84 15.47 -10.02 -0.52
C TYR A 84 15.32 -8.80 0.36
N VAL A 85 14.76 -8.96 1.55
CA VAL A 85 14.70 -7.93 2.59
C VAL A 85 14.98 -8.52 3.95
N LYS A 86 15.35 -7.68 4.90
CA LYS A 86 15.42 -8.05 6.31
C LYS A 86 14.09 -7.78 7.00
N VAL A 87 13.69 -8.71 7.86
CA VAL A 87 12.54 -8.61 8.77
C VAL A 87 12.97 -9.06 10.16
N PRO A 88 12.24 -8.75 11.23
CA PRO A 88 12.55 -9.26 12.56
C PRO A 88 12.62 -10.80 12.60
N LYS A 89 13.53 -11.38 13.37
CA LYS A 89 13.65 -12.84 13.53
C LYS A 89 12.39 -13.50 14.09
N SER A 90 11.59 -12.76 14.84
CA SER A 90 10.34 -13.24 15.41
C SER A 90 9.22 -13.41 14.36
N TRP A 91 9.40 -12.85 13.17
CA TRP A 91 8.42 -12.97 12.10
C TRP A 91 8.51 -14.33 11.41
N VAL A 92 7.37 -14.86 11.00
CA VAL A 92 7.24 -16.16 10.37
C VAL A 92 6.83 -16.03 8.91
N ASN A 93 7.45 -16.85 8.06
CA ASN A 93 7.04 -16.95 6.67
C ASN A 93 5.72 -17.73 6.58
N PHE A 94 4.82 -17.25 5.78
CA PHE A 94 3.57 -17.94 5.50
C PHE A 94 3.20 -17.85 4.03
N LYS A 95 2.24 -18.66 3.59
CA LYS A 95 1.60 -18.53 2.28
C LYS A 95 0.12 -18.34 2.51
N ASP A 96 -0.43 -17.31 1.88
CA ASP A 96 -1.88 -17.18 1.80
C ASP A 96 -2.45 -18.37 1.02
N ILE A 97 -3.51 -18.99 1.53
CA ILE A 97 -4.19 -20.14 0.90
C ILE A 97 -4.72 -19.76 -0.49
N ASN A 98 -5.11 -18.52 -0.67
CA ASN A 98 -5.59 -17.96 -1.94
C ASN A 98 -4.50 -17.11 -2.65
N GLY A 99 -3.31 -17.06 -2.07
CA GLY A 99 -2.20 -16.28 -2.58
C GLY A 99 -1.52 -16.95 -3.76
N GLY A 100 -0.86 -16.12 -4.57
CA GLY A 100 0.00 -16.56 -5.64
C GLY A 100 1.35 -17.07 -5.12
N ASN A 101 2.40 -16.75 -5.88
CA ASN A 101 3.79 -17.12 -5.53
C ASN A 101 4.47 -16.07 -4.64
N ASP A 102 3.72 -15.18 -4.00
CA ASP A 102 4.27 -14.12 -3.16
C ASP A 102 5.10 -14.70 -2.01
N ILE A 103 6.17 -13.99 -1.66
CA ILE A 103 6.89 -14.28 -0.43
C ILE A 103 6.35 -13.36 0.64
N GLN A 104 5.84 -13.94 1.71
CA GLN A 104 5.22 -13.22 2.81
C GLN A 104 5.83 -13.62 4.14
N SER A 105 6.01 -12.63 4.99
CA SER A 105 6.41 -12.81 6.39
C SER A 105 5.59 -11.90 7.28
N SER A 106 5.19 -12.40 8.44
CA SER A 106 4.37 -11.64 9.37
C SER A 106 4.80 -11.85 10.81
N ASP A 107 4.40 -10.91 11.66
CA ASP A 107 4.42 -11.14 13.10
C ASP A 107 3.46 -12.27 13.50
N THR A 108 3.50 -12.68 14.76
CA THR A 108 2.67 -13.78 15.27
C THR A 108 1.17 -13.48 15.25
N SER A 109 0.77 -12.22 15.11
CA SER A 109 -0.63 -11.81 14.98
C SER A 109 -1.17 -11.97 13.57
N ALA A 110 -0.30 -12.17 12.57
CA ALA A 110 -0.62 -12.13 11.14
C ALA A 110 -1.28 -10.81 10.67
N TYR A 111 -1.15 -9.75 11.48
CA TYR A 111 -1.71 -8.44 11.16
C TYR A 111 -0.68 -7.54 10.46
N ASN A 112 0.58 -7.62 10.89
CA ASN A 112 1.69 -6.90 10.30
C ASN A 112 2.42 -7.83 9.32
N VAL A 113 2.46 -7.45 8.04
CA VAL A 113 2.97 -8.32 6.97
C VAL A 113 3.90 -7.56 6.04
N VAL A 114 4.96 -8.22 5.60
CA VAL A 114 5.78 -7.82 4.45
C VAL A 114 5.54 -8.81 3.32
N THR A 115 5.29 -8.30 2.12
CA THR A 115 5.06 -9.09 0.91
C THR A 115 6.03 -8.67 -0.18
N LEU A 116 6.69 -9.64 -0.82
CA LEU A 116 7.57 -9.45 -1.98
C LEU A 116 6.99 -10.16 -3.19
N ASN A 117 6.97 -9.47 -4.34
CA ASN A 117 6.58 -10.02 -5.62
C ASN A 117 7.10 -9.14 -6.77
N ILE A 118 6.75 -9.49 -8.00
CA ILE A 118 6.94 -8.70 -9.21
C ILE A 118 5.61 -8.57 -9.97
N PHE A 119 5.49 -7.50 -10.75
CA PHE A 119 4.46 -7.43 -11.77
C PHE A 119 4.96 -8.09 -13.04
N ARG A 120 4.23 -9.09 -13.56
CA ARG A 120 4.54 -9.74 -14.83
C ARG A 120 3.82 -9.08 -15.99
N PRO A 121 4.35 -9.12 -17.23
CA PRO A 121 3.68 -8.58 -18.41
C PRO A 121 2.23 -9.04 -18.56
N SER A 122 1.98 -10.33 -18.32
CA SER A 122 0.63 -10.92 -18.38
C SER A 122 -0.35 -10.31 -17.37
N GLN A 123 0.13 -9.95 -16.17
CA GLN A 123 -0.69 -9.30 -15.13
C GLN A 123 -1.00 -7.83 -15.49
N LEU A 124 -0.12 -7.19 -16.27
CA LEU A 124 -0.28 -5.82 -16.74
C LEU A 124 -1.03 -5.75 -18.07
N GLY A 125 -1.28 -6.90 -18.73
CA GLY A 125 -1.95 -6.96 -20.03
C GLY A 125 -1.13 -6.36 -21.17
N ILE A 126 0.21 -6.42 -21.09
CA ILE A 126 1.15 -5.85 -22.07
C ILE A 126 2.10 -6.92 -22.59
N SER A 127 2.74 -6.65 -23.73
CA SER A 127 3.78 -7.51 -24.30
C SER A 127 5.10 -7.39 -23.52
N GLU A 128 6.01 -8.37 -23.71
CA GLU A 128 7.36 -8.34 -23.15
C GLU A 128 8.15 -7.09 -23.62
N ALA A 129 7.97 -6.68 -24.87
CA ALA A 129 8.64 -5.51 -25.42
C ALA A 129 8.16 -4.20 -24.75
N GLU A 130 6.87 -4.09 -24.48
CA GLU A 130 6.29 -2.95 -23.73
C GLU A 130 6.74 -2.98 -22.28
N TYR A 131 6.80 -4.18 -21.66
CA TYR A 131 7.25 -4.34 -20.29
C TYR A 131 8.72 -3.92 -20.11
N ALA A 132 9.58 -4.22 -21.05
CA ALA A 132 10.98 -3.82 -20.99
C ALA A 132 11.17 -2.29 -20.89
N SER A 133 10.23 -1.51 -21.43
CA SER A 133 10.28 -0.04 -21.48
C SER A 133 9.29 0.66 -20.56
N ILE A 134 8.44 -0.08 -19.82
CA ILE A 134 7.41 0.52 -18.96
C ILE A 134 8.02 1.35 -17.82
N ASP A 135 7.46 2.52 -17.60
CA ASP A 135 7.76 3.32 -16.41
C ASP A 135 7.02 2.75 -15.18
N PRO A 136 7.72 2.42 -14.08
CA PRO A 136 7.11 1.97 -12.82
C PRO A 136 6.00 2.89 -12.31
N LYS A 137 6.06 4.19 -12.66
CA LYS A 137 5.01 5.17 -12.33
C LYS A 137 3.64 4.78 -12.87
N LEU A 138 3.60 4.22 -14.08
CA LEU A 138 2.33 3.80 -14.69
C LEU A 138 1.69 2.65 -13.88
N VAL A 139 2.53 1.71 -13.43
CA VAL A 139 2.09 0.61 -12.58
C VAL A 139 1.63 1.13 -11.22
N ALA A 140 2.38 2.04 -10.61
CA ALA A 140 2.00 2.66 -9.33
C ALA A 140 0.67 3.43 -9.44
N ASN A 141 0.45 4.17 -10.53
CA ASN A 141 -0.82 4.85 -10.78
C ASN A 141 -1.98 3.87 -10.93
N SER A 142 -1.76 2.70 -11.54
CA SER A 142 -2.76 1.65 -11.66
C SER A 142 -3.12 1.06 -10.29
N VAL A 143 -2.12 0.78 -9.46
CA VAL A 143 -2.33 0.33 -8.07
C VAL A 143 -3.10 1.39 -7.27
N TYR A 144 -2.67 2.65 -7.34
CA TYR A 144 -3.37 3.76 -6.69
C TYR A 144 -4.84 3.84 -7.11
N THR A 145 -5.11 3.78 -8.42
CA THR A 145 -6.47 3.86 -8.96
C THR A 145 -7.33 2.68 -8.52
N LYS A 146 -6.75 1.46 -8.51
CA LYS A 146 -7.43 0.27 -8.01
C LYS A 146 -7.82 0.41 -6.54
N HIS A 147 -6.91 0.85 -5.69
CA HIS A 147 -7.20 1.10 -4.28
C HIS A 147 -8.27 2.19 -4.10
N LYS A 148 -8.15 3.31 -4.83
CA LYS A 148 -9.10 4.42 -4.78
C LYS A 148 -10.53 4.01 -5.15
N ASN A 149 -10.67 3.06 -6.07
CA ASN A 149 -11.96 2.55 -6.51
C ASN A 149 -12.48 1.38 -5.65
N SER A 150 -11.67 0.93 -4.69
CA SER A 150 -12.05 -0.13 -3.76
C SER A 150 -12.71 0.46 -2.52
N GLN A 151 -13.78 -0.17 -2.06
CA GLN A 151 -14.44 0.19 -0.79
C GLN A 151 -13.63 -0.21 0.45
N LEU A 152 -12.49 -0.90 0.25
CA LEU A 152 -11.62 -1.34 1.34
C LEU A 152 -10.73 -0.22 1.88
N PHE A 153 -10.49 0.83 1.10
CA PHE A 153 -9.57 1.91 1.46
C PHE A 153 -10.31 3.25 1.60
N GLU A 154 -10.01 3.98 2.66
CA GLU A 154 -10.60 5.30 2.93
C GLU A 154 -9.65 6.46 2.63
N LYS A 155 -8.35 6.28 2.84
CA LYS A 155 -7.33 7.32 2.65
C LYS A 155 -6.18 6.80 1.81
N MET A 156 -5.74 7.65 0.90
CA MET A 156 -4.66 7.30 -0.01
C MET A 156 -3.78 8.48 -0.36
N SER A 157 -2.49 8.22 -0.55
CA SER A 157 -1.54 9.18 -1.11
C SER A 157 -0.47 8.46 -1.92
N GLY A 158 0.08 9.17 -2.91
CA GLY A 158 1.25 8.72 -3.68
C GLY A 158 2.46 9.55 -3.30
N THR A 159 3.59 8.91 -3.07
CA THR A 159 4.87 9.55 -2.76
C THR A 159 6.01 8.91 -3.55
N LYS A 160 7.22 9.43 -3.40
CA LYS A 160 8.45 8.81 -3.88
C LYS A 160 9.35 8.52 -2.71
N SER A 161 10.07 7.41 -2.80
CA SER A 161 11.11 7.01 -1.84
C SER A 161 12.22 6.26 -2.56
N LYS A 162 13.14 5.69 -1.79
CA LYS A 162 14.15 4.76 -2.26
C LYS A 162 14.00 3.44 -1.51
N ILE A 163 14.30 2.35 -2.22
CA ILE A 163 14.34 1.01 -1.65
C ILE A 163 15.51 0.24 -2.26
N GLY A 164 16.43 -0.24 -1.45
CA GLY A 164 17.66 -0.89 -1.92
C GLY A 164 18.51 -0.02 -2.85
N GLY A 165 18.40 1.32 -2.73
CA GLY A 165 19.04 2.28 -3.62
C GLY A 165 18.25 2.65 -4.88
N TYR A 166 17.20 1.91 -5.24
CA TYR A 166 16.34 2.18 -6.40
C TYR A 166 15.30 3.26 -6.09
N ASP A 167 15.03 4.11 -7.07
CA ASP A 167 13.91 5.07 -6.98
C ASP A 167 12.58 4.33 -7.06
N ALA A 168 11.71 4.56 -6.09
CA ALA A 168 10.42 3.90 -5.98
C ALA A 168 9.25 4.87 -5.97
N TYR A 169 8.16 4.47 -6.58
CA TYR A 169 6.85 5.09 -6.40
C TYR A 169 6.12 4.36 -5.27
N VAL A 170 5.62 5.10 -4.31
CA VAL A 170 5.00 4.54 -3.10
C VAL A 170 3.53 4.91 -3.07
N VAL A 171 2.69 3.89 -2.97
CA VAL A 171 1.26 4.05 -2.73
C VAL A 171 1.00 3.78 -1.25
N ASN A 172 0.61 4.82 -0.53
CA ASN A 172 0.21 4.74 0.87
C ASN A 172 -1.31 4.68 0.94
N SER A 173 -1.84 3.75 1.71
CA SER A 173 -3.29 3.57 1.87
C SER A 173 -3.64 3.24 3.31
N ILE A 174 -4.84 3.63 3.74
CA ILE A 174 -5.41 3.22 5.02
C ILE A 174 -6.74 2.55 4.71
N THR A 175 -6.95 1.34 5.23
CA THR A 175 -8.23 0.65 5.07
C THR A 175 -9.31 1.28 5.94
N THR A 176 -10.57 0.99 5.63
CA THR A 176 -11.73 1.36 6.44
C THR A 176 -11.69 0.77 7.87
N THR A 177 -10.87 -0.26 8.08
CA THR A 177 -10.60 -0.86 9.41
C THR A 177 -9.39 -0.26 10.11
N GLY A 178 -8.74 0.75 9.52
CA GLY A 178 -7.59 1.45 10.10
C GLY A 178 -6.22 0.76 9.87
N LYS A 179 -6.15 -0.31 9.09
CA LYS A 179 -4.88 -0.95 8.72
C LYS A 179 -4.14 -0.12 7.70
N TYR A 180 -2.87 0.12 7.91
CA TYR A 180 -2.00 0.86 7.00
C TYR A 180 -1.38 -0.06 5.96
N PHE A 181 -1.24 0.46 4.74
CA PHE A 181 -0.54 -0.17 3.61
C PHE A 181 0.46 0.80 3.01
N VAL A 182 1.68 0.33 2.79
CA VAL A 182 2.74 1.05 2.11
C VAL A 182 3.29 0.13 1.01
N THR A 183 3.05 0.50 -0.24
CA THR A 183 3.40 -0.33 -1.39
C THR A 183 4.45 0.38 -2.24
N TYR A 184 5.62 -0.21 -2.35
CA TYR A 184 6.73 0.24 -3.20
C TYR A 184 6.63 -0.42 -4.56
N ILE A 185 6.73 0.38 -5.62
CA ILE A 185 6.75 -0.08 -7.01
C ILE A 185 7.95 0.56 -7.69
N PHE A 186 8.88 -0.25 -8.15
CA PHE A 186 10.15 0.20 -8.70
C PHE A 186 10.69 -0.79 -9.71
N LYS A 187 11.62 -0.35 -10.54
CA LYS A 187 12.33 -1.18 -11.50
C LYS A 187 13.75 -1.39 -11.02
N ALA A 188 14.17 -2.65 -10.89
CA ALA A 188 15.52 -2.99 -10.48
C ALA A 188 16.42 -3.32 -11.71
N ASP A 189 17.70 -3.61 -11.45
CA ASP A 189 18.69 -3.87 -12.49
C ASP A 189 18.42 -5.15 -13.27
N ASP A 190 17.60 -6.06 -12.76
CA ASP A 190 17.11 -7.25 -13.49
C ASP A 190 16.04 -6.94 -14.54
N GLY A 191 15.67 -5.66 -14.67
CA GLY A 191 14.67 -5.16 -15.60
C GLY A 191 13.22 -5.42 -15.20
N LYS A 192 12.98 -6.06 -14.05
CA LYS A 192 11.62 -6.35 -13.56
C LYS A 192 11.02 -5.19 -12.77
N ILE A 193 9.69 -5.12 -12.78
CA ILE A 193 8.95 -4.21 -11.89
C ILE A 193 8.66 -4.96 -10.60
N HIS A 194 9.41 -4.60 -9.57
CA HIS A 194 9.24 -5.16 -8.23
C HIS A 194 8.10 -4.49 -7.48
N TYR A 195 7.52 -5.28 -6.60
CA TYR A 195 6.47 -4.92 -5.67
C TYR A 195 6.88 -5.34 -4.28
N THR A 196 6.99 -4.39 -3.37
CA THR A 196 7.22 -4.65 -1.95
C THR A 196 6.12 -3.95 -1.17
N SER A 197 5.29 -4.70 -0.48
CA SER A 197 4.20 -4.15 0.33
C SER A 197 4.41 -4.44 1.80
N LEU A 198 4.15 -3.42 2.61
CA LEU A 198 4.09 -3.52 4.06
C LEU A 198 2.68 -3.16 4.50
N GLU A 199 2.10 -3.96 5.36
CA GLU A 199 0.79 -3.70 5.91
C GLU A 199 0.75 -3.98 7.41
N GLY A 200 -0.06 -3.21 8.16
CA GLY A 200 -0.15 -3.41 9.60
C GLY A 200 -0.56 -2.17 10.38
N THR A 201 -0.16 -2.16 11.66
CA THR A 201 -0.32 -0.98 12.52
C THR A 201 0.67 0.11 12.13
N LYS A 202 0.32 1.37 12.38
CA LYS A 202 1.20 2.50 12.11
C LYS A 202 2.55 2.36 12.81
N ASP A 203 2.53 1.98 14.08
CA ASP A 203 3.74 1.91 14.89
C ASP A 203 4.70 0.83 14.38
N THR A 204 4.19 -0.37 14.08
CA THR A 204 5.02 -1.43 13.48
C THR A 204 5.58 -1.01 12.12
N LEU A 205 4.78 -0.33 11.28
CA LEU A 205 5.27 0.11 9.97
C LEU A 205 6.37 1.17 10.11
N LEU A 206 6.29 2.08 11.07
CA LEU A 206 7.35 3.06 11.32
C LEU A 206 8.68 2.40 11.71
N GLU A 207 8.62 1.21 12.32
CA GLU A 207 9.82 0.43 12.67
C GLU A 207 10.37 -0.39 11.48
N ILE A 208 9.50 -0.99 10.68
CA ILE A 208 9.89 -1.93 9.63
C ILE A 208 10.25 -1.24 8.31
N ILE A 209 9.64 -0.11 7.98
CA ILE A 209 9.88 0.61 6.73
C ILE A 209 11.37 0.90 6.51
N PRO A 210 12.10 1.54 7.45
CA PRO A 210 13.52 1.83 7.26
C PRO A 210 14.34 0.55 7.04
N LEU A 211 14.04 -0.51 7.79
CA LEU A 211 14.73 -1.79 7.67
C LEU A 211 14.55 -2.41 6.27
N VAL A 212 13.32 -2.37 5.73
CA VAL A 212 13.01 -2.90 4.40
C VAL A 212 13.62 -2.01 3.30
N GLU A 213 13.48 -0.69 3.42
CA GLU A 213 14.04 0.28 2.47
C GLU A 213 15.56 0.14 2.33
N GLU A 214 16.28 -0.01 3.45
CA GLU A 214 17.75 -0.12 3.48
C GLU A 214 18.24 -1.50 3.03
N SER A 215 17.49 -2.56 3.33
CA SER A 215 17.97 -3.92 3.15
C SER A 215 17.54 -4.59 1.85
N TRP A 216 16.64 -3.98 1.07
CA TRP A 216 16.19 -4.60 -0.17
C TRP A 216 17.35 -4.80 -1.16
N SER A 217 17.46 -6.01 -1.73
CA SER A 217 18.54 -6.38 -2.65
C SER A 217 18.07 -7.47 -3.61
N LEU A 218 18.66 -7.51 -4.83
CA LEU A 218 18.50 -8.62 -5.78
C LEU A 218 19.24 -9.88 -5.35
N LYS A 219 20.20 -9.76 -4.43
CA LYS A 219 21.05 -10.85 -3.96
C LYS A 219 20.93 -10.99 -2.45
N LYS A 220 20.95 -12.24 -1.99
CA LYS A 220 20.94 -12.56 -0.56
C LYS A 220 22.23 -12.15 0.12
#